data_1897ec9ef12a58f95f2c9d7a6727fbe7
#
_entry.id   1897ec9ef12a58f95f2c9d7a6727fbe7
#
_cell.length_a   1.000
_cell.length_b   1.000
_cell.length_c   1.000
_cell.angle_alpha   90.00
_cell.angle_beta   90.00
_cell.angle_gamma   90.00
#
_symmetry.space_group_name_H-M   'P 1'
#
loop_
_entity.id
_entity.type
_entity.pdbx_description
1 polymer ?
#
loop_
_entity_poly.entity_id
_entity_poly.type
_entity_poly.pdbx_seq_one_letter_code
_entity_poly.pdbx_strand_id
1 'polypeptide(L)'
;MLENNLKQWFGHESFHPGQKEVIESVLQGNHTLGVLPTGSGKSLCYQFPTYMQQKPTLIISPLISLMDDQVMQLKSQGERRVVCIHSGMDEQEKKENINVLNQSRFIFLSPEFILQSHHFNLIKNIPFGLVVLDEAHCLSDWGYDFRPHYALIGQITHHFKLATILALTATAPPHLTSDLEHILKVKLNTIQTTMNRKNISLSHFNFKDDDEKIEWLLKFIESSGPTIIYVSSKKICLQLAKLIYQHGYLTGIYHGDLTYQERQTVQNQFINNFIPVIVATSAFGMGVNKKDIRTVIHFHLSSSPSNYLQEIGRAGRDGKQSQAISLYQPDDAYILETLLFNDAIVSEDVETFELGAFLPPNKEEILTVLHQNYTFKELKHIFKTSYIRKQAGYQRIIGYTRIDQCRRKFLLEFFGESPNQSNECCDNDSDLSKIECYNRKKVKRQFTFNEKIKNLFRV
;
A
#
# COMPACT_ATOMS: atom_id res chain seq x y z
N MET A 1 -29.36 2.09 15.26
CA MET A 1 -29.23 3.35 14.45
C MET A 1 -28.14 3.22 13.39
N LEU A 2 -26.91 2.83 13.74
CA LEU A 2 -25.79 2.75 12.77
C LEU A 2 -26.07 1.75 11.64
N GLU A 3 -26.58 0.56 11.93
CA GLU A 3 -26.87 -0.47 10.93
C GLU A 3 -27.96 -0.03 9.93
N ASN A 4 -28.98 0.71 10.39
CA ASN A 4 -30.03 1.24 9.51
C ASN A 4 -29.44 2.28 8.53
N ASN A 5 -28.58 3.17 9.02
CA ASN A 5 -27.90 4.15 8.18
C ASN A 5 -26.91 3.48 7.22
N LEU A 6 -26.22 2.40 7.66
CA LEU A 6 -25.33 1.63 6.80
C LEU A 6 -26.09 1.04 5.61
N LYS A 7 -27.25 0.44 5.87
CA LYS A 7 -28.10 -0.10 4.82
C LYS A 7 -28.65 0.99 3.89
N GLN A 8 -29.12 2.08 4.45
CA GLN A 8 -29.71 3.18 3.69
C GLN A 8 -28.71 3.93 2.82
N TRP A 9 -27.50 4.22 3.32
CA TRP A 9 -26.53 5.05 2.63
C TRP A 9 -25.54 4.27 1.76
N PHE A 10 -25.22 3.05 2.19
CA PHE A 10 -24.14 2.25 1.55
C PHE A 10 -24.63 0.90 1.01
N GLY A 11 -25.88 0.51 1.28
CA GLY A 11 -26.47 -0.77 0.81
C GLY A 11 -25.87 -2.01 1.48
N HIS A 12 -25.18 -1.87 2.61
CA HIS A 12 -24.59 -2.99 3.35
C HIS A 12 -25.48 -3.41 4.54
N GLU A 13 -25.65 -4.70 4.74
CA GLU A 13 -26.47 -5.24 5.83
C GLU A 13 -25.74 -5.21 7.19
N SER A 14 -24.40 -5.31 7.17
CA SER A 14 -23.58 -5.35 8.39
C SER A 14 -22.20 -4.73 8.13
N PHE A 15 -21.58 -4.25 9.20
CA PHE A 15 -20.18 -3.79 9.17
C PHE A 15 -19.23 -4.99 9.10
N HIS A 16 -18.10 -4.81 8.41
CA HIS A 16 -16.99 -5.73 8.55
C HIS A 16 -16.34 -5.59 9.93
N PRO A 17 -15.63 -6.64 10.41
CA PRO A 17 -14.94 -6.59 11.70
C PRO A 17 -14.06 -5.35 11.85
N GLY A 18 -14.18 -4.67 12.98
CA GLY A 18 -13.44 -3.46 13.32
C GLY A 18 -14.01 -2.15 12.75
N GLN A 19 -14.84 -2.19 11.70
CA GLN A 19 -15.38 -0.96 11.11
C GLN A 19 -16.30 -0.21 12.06
N LYS A 20 -17.22 -0.94 12.73
CA LYS A 20 -18.17 -0.35 13.67
C LYS A 20 -17.47 0.31 14.84
N GLU A 21 -16.51 -0.39 15.41
CA GLU A 21 -15.74 0.08 16.55
C GLU A 21 -14.93 1.36 16.21
N VAL A 22 -14.31 1.40 15.03
CA VAL A 22 -13.61 2.62 14.53
C VAL A 22 -14.59 3.76 14.33
N ILE A 23 -15.74 3.51 13.70
CA ILE A 23 -16.77 4.54 13.47
C ILE A 23 -17.31 5.08 14.79
N GLU A 24 -17.64 4.22 15.75
CA GLU A 24 -18.14 4.62 17.06
C GLU A 24 -17.10 5.45 17.82
N SER A 25 -15.84 5.04 17.81
CA SER A 25 -14.73 5.77 18.44
C SER A 25 -14.58 7.19 17.86
N VAL A 26 -14.62 7.30 16.53
CA VAL A 26 -14.54 8.60 15.83
C VAL A 26 -15.74 9.49 16.14
N LEU A 27 -16.95 8.92 16.16
CA LEU A 27 -18.18 9.67 16.47
C LEU A 27 -18.24 10.16 17.92
N GLN A 28 -17.56 9.46 18.84
CA GLN A 28 -17.36 9.89 20.22
C GLN A 28 -16.30 11.00 20.37
N GLY A 29 -15.62 11.38 19.27
CA GLY A 29 -14.55 12.38 19.28
C GLY A 29 -13.16 11.86 19.67
N ASN A 30 -12.99 10.53 19.78
CA ASN A 30 -11.69 9.94 20.10
C ASN A 30 -10.78 9.94 18.86
N HIS A 31 -9.55 10.46 18.99
CA HIS A 31 -8.54 10.24 17.97
C HIS A 31 -8.26 8.73 17.88
N THR A 32 -8.32 8.18 16.69
CA THR A 32 -8.38 6.71 16.50
C THR A 32 -7.35 6.23 15.50
N LEU A 33 -6.67 5.12 15.83
CA LEU A 33 -5.91 4.32 14.88
C LEU A 33 -6.72 3.06 14.54
N GLY A 34 -7.15 2.96 13.28
CA GLY A 34 -7.83 1.79 12.74
C GLY A 34 -6.86 0.90 11.96
N VAL A 35 -6.54 -0.28 12.50
CA VAL A 35 -5.72 -1.31 11.83
C VAL A 35 -6.66 -2.38 11.28
N LEU A 36 -6.97 -2.25 10.00
CA LEU A 36 -7.94 -3.08 9.30
C LEU A 36 -7.32 -3.70 8.05
N PRO A 37 -7.45 -5.01 7.79
CA PRO A 37 -6.77 -5.66 6.67
C PRO A 37 -7.15 -5.07 5.31
N THR A 38 -6.30 -5.30 4.31
CA THR A 38 -6.62 -4.90 2.93
C THR A 38 -7.92 -5.56 2.47
N GLY A 39 -8.78 -4.75 1.81
CA GLY A 39 -10.09 -5.23 1.35
C GLY A 39 -11.21 -5.20 2.39
N SER A 40 -10.94 -4.78 3.63
CA SER A 40 -11.96 -4.62 4.68
C SER A 40 -12.88 -3.40 4.50
N GLY A 41 -12.72 -2.59 3.46
CA GLY A 41 -13.53 -1.39 3.26
C GLY A 41 -13.18 -0.26 4.23
N LYS A 42 -11.90 0.02 4.46
CA LYS A 42 -11.40 1.11 5.34
C LYS A 42 -12.02 2.48 5.04
N SER A 43 -12.36 2.77 3.79
CA SER A 43 -13.00 4.04 3.40
C SER A 43 -14.33 4.28 4.09
N LEU A 44 -15.08 3.24 4.44
CA LEU A 44 -16.32 3.36 5.19
C LEU A 44 -16.10 3.99 6.58
N CYS A 45 -14.93 3.76 7.18
CA CYS A 45 -14.59 4.27 8.52
C CYS A 45 -14.50 5.81 8.59
N TYR A 46 -14.29 6.47 7.45
CA TYR A 46 -14.35 7.95 7.39
C TYR A 46 -15.59 8.46 6.64
N GLN A 47 -16.08 7.74 5.64
CA GLN A 47 -17.27 8.14 4.90
C GLN A 47 -18.50 8.18 5.81
N PHE A 48 -18.69 7.15 6.61
CA PHE A 48 -19.84 7.04 7.51
C PHE A 48 -19.89 8.16 8.55
N PRO A 49 -18.81 8.43 9.34
CA PRO A 49 -18.80 9.56 10.27
C PRO A 49 -19.00 10.91 9.58
N THR A 50 -18.46 11.10 8.39
CA THR A 50 -18.63 12.34 7.61
C THR A 50 -20.09 12.62 7.31
N TYR A 51 -20.86 11.59 6.89
CA TYR A 51 -22.30 11.73 6.65
C TYR A 51 -23.08 11.95 7.96
N MET A 52 -22.69 11.30 9.06
CA MET A 52 -23.33 11.48 10.37
C MET A 52 -23.10 12.88 10.93
N GLN A 53 -21.89 13.39 10.86
CA GLN A 53 -21.51 14.68 11.46
C GLN A 53 -21.92 15.87 10.59
N GLN A 54 -22.22 15.67 9.30
CA GLN A 54 -22.50 16.72 8.31
C GLN A 54 -21.39 17.80 8.21
N LYS A 55 -20.17 17.45 8.58
CA LYS A 55 -18.99 18.33 8.50
C LYS A 55 -18.03 17.84 7.41
N PRO A 56 -17.25 18.73 6.80
CA PRO A 56 -16.22 18.31 5.82
C PRO A 56 -15.15 17.45 6.48
N THR A 57 -14.62 16.52 5.68
CA THR A 57 -13.52 15.64 6.05
C THR A 57 -12.32 15.90 5.16
N LEU A 58 -11.17 16.11 5.79
CA LEU A 58 -9.87 16.17 5.12
C LEU A 58 -9.25 14.77 5.10
N ILE A 59 -8.89 14.28 3.92
CA ILE A 59 -8.20 13.00 3.74
C ILE A 59 -6.82 13.29 3.17
N ILE A 60 -5.78 12.93 3.92
CA ILE A 60 -4.40 13.06 3.51
C ILE A 60 -3.89 11.66 3.17
N SER A 61 -3.54 11.45 1.91
CA SER A 61 -3.06 10.15 1.42
C SER A 61 -1.73 10.32 0.68
N PRO A 62 -0.75 9.43 0.91
CA PRO A 62 0.55 9.51 0.22
C PRO A 62 0.49 9.06 -1.24
N LEU A 63 -0.66 8.63 -1.75
CA LEU A 63 -0.78 7.95 -3.04
C LEU A 63 -1.84 8.59 -3.93
N ILE A 64 -1.37 9.19 -5.02
CA ILE A 64 -2.22 9.86 -6.01
C ILE A 64 -3.27 8.89 -6.58
N SER A 65 -2.86 7.72 -7.04
CA SER A 65 -3.78 6.75 -7.64
C SER A 65 -4.89 6.29 -6.69
N LEU A 66 -4.57 6.16 -5.40
CA LEU A 66 -5.57 5.79 -4.40
C LEU A 66 -6.57 6.93 -4.16
N MET A 67 -6.11 8.18 -4.12
CA MET A 67 -6.99 9.35 -3.99
C MET A 67 -7.97 9.42 -5.17
N ASP A 68 -7.47 9.27 -6.39
CA ASP A 68 -8.30 9.32 -7.61
C ASP A 68 -9.34 8.20 -7.64
N ASP A 69 -8.94 6.98 -7.28
CA ASP A 69 -9.87 5.84 -7.19
C ASP A 69 -10.97 6.08 -6.14
N GLN A 70 -10.63 6.64 -4.98
CA GLN A 70 -11.61 6.99 -3.94
C GLN A 70 -12.56 8.09 -4.40
N VAL A 71 -12.04 9.11 -5.09
CA VAL A 71 -12.86 10.19 -5.65
C VAL A 71 -13.81 9.67 -6.73
N MET A 72 -13.32 8.84 -7.65
CA MET A 72 -14.16 8.21 -8.67
C MET A 72 -15.25 7.34 -8.04
N GLN A 73 -14.91 6.58 -7.00
CA GLN A 73 -15.86 5.75 -6.29
C GLN A 73 -16.95 6.60 -5.62
N LEU A 74 -16.59 7.66 -4.89
CA LEU A 74 -17.56 8.56 -4.26
C LEU A 74 -18.47 9.23 -5.30
N LYS A 75 -17.90 9.73 -6.41
CA LYS A 75 -18.68 10.32 -7.51
C LYS A 75 -19.64 9.30 -8.15
N SER A 76 -19.20 8.05 -8.33
CA SER A 76 -20.08 6.99 -8.89
C SER A 76 -21.22 6.60 -7.95
N GLN A 77 -21.04 6.81 -6.65
CA GLN A 77 -22.08 6.63 -5.62
C GLN A 77 -23.01 7.86 -5.47
N GLY A 78 -22.81 8.90 -6.30
CA GLY A 78 -23.65 10.10 -6.32
C GLY A 78 -23.17 11.25 -5.43
N GLU A 79 -22.05 11.13 -4.71
CA GLU A 79 -21.49 12.25 -3.95
C GLU A 79 -20.75 13.23 -4.89
N ARG A 80 -21.29 14.43 -5.04
CA ARG A 80 -20.73 15.47 -5.93
C ARG A 80 -19.79 16.43 -5.23
N ARG A 81 -19.84 16.51 -3.90
CA ARG A 81 -19.02 17.42 -3.08
C ARG A 81 -17.71 16.76 -2.69
N VAL A 82 -16.96 16.32 -3.70
CA VAL A 82 -15.67 15.64 -3.57
C VAL A 82 -14.65 16.34 -4.42
N VAL A 83 -13.54 16.69 -3.81
CA VAL A 83 -12.39 17.30 -4.49
C VAL A 83 -11.12 16.54 -4.17
N CYS A 84 -10.22 16.48 -5.15
CA CYS A 84 -8.86 15.93 -4.99
C CYS A 84 -7.86 16.95 -5.53
N ILE A 85 -6.74 17.17 -4.82
CA ILE A 85 -5.67 18.03 -5.32
C ILE A 85 -4.31 17.36 -5.03
N HIS A 86 -3.54 17.14 -6.10
CA HIS A 86 -2.21 16.56 -6.04
C HIS A 86 -1.30 17.05 -7.18
N SER A 87 -0.02 16.72 -7.12
CA SER A 87 1.00 17.19 -8.07
C SER A 87 0.81 16.68 -9.51
N GLY A 88 0.08 15.58 -9.71
CA GLY A 88 -0.15 14.99 -11.03
C GLY A 88 -1.24 15.68 -11.87
N MET A 89 -1.98 16.66 -11.30
CA MET A 89 -3.01 17.42 -12.00
C MET A 89 -2.41 18.58 -12.80
N ASP A 90 -3.08 18.98 -13.88
CA ASP A 90 -2.73 20.21 -14.56
C ASP A 90 -3.15 21.47 -13.75
N GLU A 91 -2.61 22.62 -14.11
CA GLU A 91 -2.83 23.86 -13.37
C GLU A 91 -4.26 24.39 -13.46
N GLN A 92 -4.98 24.09 -14.54
CA GLN A 92 -6.37 24.50 -14.69
C GLN A 92 -7.26 23.63 -13.79
N GLU A 93 -7.07 22.33 -13.81
CA GLU A 93 -7.79 21.37 -12.96
C GLU A 93 -7.56 21.68 -11.47
N LYS A 94 -6.31 21.99 -11.07
CA LYS A 94 -6.01 22.45 -9.71
C LYS A 94 -6.78 23.69 -9.32
N LYS A 95 -6.82 24.72 -10.18
CA LYS A 95 -7.56 25.97 -9.91
C LYS A 95 -9.06 25.73 -9.77
N GLU A 96 -9.64 24.90 -10.63
CA GLU A 96 -11.06 24.53 -10.55
C GLU A 96 -11.37 23.83 -9.23
N ASN A 97 -10.54 22.90 -8.82
CA ASN A 97 -10.68 22.17 -7.55
C ASN A 97 -10.49 23.08 -6.33
N ILE A 98 -9.57 24.03 -6.37
CA ILE A 98 -9.37 25.02 -5.31
C ILE A 98 -10.63 25.89 -5.10
N ASN A 99 -11.29 26.28 -6.17
CA ASN A 99 -12.48 27.14 -6.10
C ASN A 99 -13.68 26.48 -5.38
N VAL A 100 -13.73 25.14 -5.38
CA VAL A 100 -14.85 24.40 -4.76
C VAL A 100 -14.49 23.79 -3.38
N LEU A 101 -13.28 24.01 -2.88
CA LEU A 101 -12.81 23.44 -1.60
C LEU A 101 -13.79 23.67 -0.45
N ASN A 102 -14.24 24.93 -0.26
CA ASN A 102 -15.11 25.32 0.85
C ASN A 102 -16.53 24.74 0.77
N GLN A 103 -16.93 24.21 -0.39
CA GLN A 103 -18.23 23.59 -0.63
C GLN A 103 -18.15 22.05 -0.60
N SER A 104 -16.93 21.53 -0.54
CA SER A 104 -16.67 20.08 -0.62
C SER A 104 -16.86 19.42 0.75
N ARG A 105 -17.42 18.21 0.69
CA ARG A 105 -17.60 17.34 1.87
C ARG A 105 -16.38 16.45 2.11
N PHE A 106 -15.81 15.91 1.03
CA PHE A 106 -14.59 15.11 1.04
C PHE A 106 -13.49 15.84 0.30
N ILE A 107 -12.39 16.12 0.98
CA ILE A 107 -11.25 16.86 0.44
C ILE A 107 -10.02 15.97 0.55
N PHE A 108 -9.54 15.49 -0.61
CA PHE A 108 -8.36 14.65 -0.71
C PHE A 108 -7.16 15.50 -1.10
N LEU A 109 -6.12 15.49 -0.27
CA LEU A 109 -4.90 16.25 -0.53
C LEU A 109 -3.65 15.38 -0.38
N SER A 110 -2.66 15.61 -1.26
CA SER A 110 -1.34 15.02 -1.05
C SER A 110 -0.56 15.76 0.05
N PRO A 111 0.35 15.08 0.76
CA PRO A 111 1.19 15.70 1.79
C PRO A 111 1.99 16.89 1.26
N GLU A 112 2.55 16.77 0.06
CA GLU A 112 3.37 17.79 -0.58
C GLU A 112 2.56 19.05 -0.89
N PHE A 113 1.26 18.89 -1.21
CA PHE A 113 0.38 20.03 -1.48
C PHE A 113 0.06 20.78 -0.19
N ILE A 114 -0.39 20.07 0.85
CA ILE A 114 -0.89 20.68 2.07
C ILE A 114 0.21 21.39 2.90
N LEU A 115 1.47 20.94 2.80
CA LEU A 115 2.60 21.53 3.54
C LEU A 115 3.08 22.87 2.96
N GLN A 116 2.70 23.21 1.74
CA GLN A 116 3.02 24.54 1.19
C GLN A 116 2.17 25.62 1.86
N SER A 117 2.82 26.65 2.41
CA SER A 117 2.16 27.68 3.23
C SER A 117 0.96 28.36 2.56
N HIS A 118 1.05 28.62 1.24
CA HIS A 118 -0.04 29.25 0.51
C HIS A 118 -1.23 28.30 0.31
N HIS A 119 -1.00 27.00 0.10
CA HIS A 119 -2.06 25.99 0.01
C HIS A 119 -2.70 25.72 1.38
N PHE A 120 -1.88 25.65 2.43
CA PHE A 120 -2.40 25.51 3.80
C PHE A 120 -3.37 26.64 4.16
N ASN A 121 -3.08 27.87 3.76
CA ASN A 121 -3.95 29.03 4.00
C ASN A 121 -5.35 28.87 3.35
N LEU A 122 -5.51 28.07 2.31
CA LEU A 122 -6.80 27.82 1.66
C LEU A 122 -7.72 26.93 2.52
N ILE A 123 -7.14 26.07 3.35
CA ILE A 123 -7.90 25.04 4.08
C ILE A 123 -7.93 25.27 5.60
N LYS A 124 -7.04 26.06 6.16
CA LYS A 124 -6.90 26.24 7.62
C LYS A 124 -8.18 26.72 8.33
N ASN A 125 -9.07 27.40 7.61
CA ASN A 125 -10.33 27.95 8.13
C ASN A 125 -11.54 27.04 7.86
N ILE A 126 -11.36 25.93 7.13
CA ILE A 126 -12.44 24.97 6.89
C ILE A 126 -12.75 24.22 8.20
N PRO A 127 -14.02 24.19 8.67
CA PRO A 127 -14.37 23.58 9.95
C PRO A 127 -14.48 22.05 9.82
N PHE A 128 -13.34 21.38 9.61
CA PHE A 128 -13.29 19.94 9.50
C PHE A 128 -13.85 19.25 10.75
N GLY A 129 -14.69 18.24 10.55
CA GLY A 129 -15.11 17.33 11.62
C GLY A 129 -14.12 16.17 11.80
N LEU A 130 -13.43 15.80 10.73
CA LEU A 130 -12.52 14.67 10.68
C LEU A 130 -11.30 14.97 9.81
N VAL A 131 -10.13 14.58 10.31
CA VAL A 131 -8.87 14.54 9.54
C VAL A 131 -8.43 13.09 9.46
N VAL A 132 -8.34 12.56 8.24
CA VAL A 132 -7.98 11.17 7.97
C VAL A 132 -6.54 11.12 7.45
N LEU A 133 -5.75 10.25 8.05
CA LEU A 133 -4.41 9.90 7.59
C LEU A 133 -4.48 8.48 7.01
N ASP A 134 -4.58 8.40 5.69
CA ASP A 134 -4.66 7.11 5.01
C ASP A 134 -3.27 6.51 4.81
N GLU A 135 -3.18 5.17 4.83
CA GLU A 135 -1.92 4.43 4.83
C GLU A 135 -0.93 4.95 5.91
N ALA A 136 -1.45 5.10 7.14
CA ALA A 136 -0.74 5.75 8.25
C ALA A 136 0.60 5.07 8.63
N HIS A 137 0.82 3.80 8.25
CA HIS A 137 2.12 3.14 8.41
C HIS A 137 3.26 3.87 7.67
N CYS A 138 2.93 4.59 6.59
CA CYS A 138 3.91 5.40 5.87
C CYS A 138 4.46 6.58 6.70
N LEU A 139 3.81 6.97 7.79
CA LEU A 139 4.31 8.03 8.69
C LEU A 139 5.46 7.54 9.57
N SER A 140 5.49 6.25 9.91
CA SER A 140 6.49 5.64 10.81
C SER A 140 7.69 5.06 10.07
N ASP A 141 7.44 4.07 9.21
CA ASP A 141 8.53 3.25 8.63
C ASP A 141 9.09 3.81 7.32
N TRP A 142 8.25 4.45 6.51
CA TRP A 142 8.60 4.90 5.16
C TRP A 142 8.69 6.42 5.02
N GLY A 143 8.07 7.16 5.94
CA GLY A 143 7.90 8.60 5.80
C GLY A 143 9.22 9.34 5.70
N TYR A 144 10.19 8.96 6.50
CA TYR A 144 11.45 9.68 6.56
C TYR A 144 12.33 9.50 5.32
N ASP A 145 12.43 8.28 4.78
CA ASP A 145 13.30 7.99 3.62
C ASP A 145 12.59 8.18 2.27
N PHE A 146 11.29 7.90 2.22
CA PHE A 146 10.55 7.83 0.95
C PHE A 146 9.60 9.01 0.72
N ARG A 147 8.97 9.53 1.80
CA ARG A 147 8.04 10.67 1.76
C ARG A 147 8.22 11.58 2.96
N PRO A 148 9.31 12.33 3.02
CA PRO A 148 9.61 13.21 4.17
C PRO A 148 8.48 14.20 4.46
N HIS A 149 7.78 14.67 3.42
CA HIS A 149 6.60 15.53 3.60
C HIS A 149 5.49 14.85 4.39
N TYR A 150 5.28 13.53 4.24
CA TYR A 150 4.23 12.87 5.03
C TYR A 150 4.61 12.79 6.50
N ALA A 151 5.88 12.59 6.83
CA ALA A 151 6.36 12.63 8.22
C ALA A 151 6.15 13.99 8.92
N LEU A 152 6.04 15.08 8.14
CA LEU A 152 5.80 16.43 8.66
C LEU A 152 4.31 16.76 8.88
N ILE A 153 3.39 15.86 8.51
CA ILE A 153 1.94 16.13 8.58
C ILE A 153 1.44 16.41 9.99
N GLY A 154 2.13 15.89 11.00
CA GLY A 154 1.83 16.15 12.41
C GLY A 154 1.78 17.63 12.77
N GLN A 155 2.54 18.49 12.09
CA GLN A 155 2.55 19.93 12.33
C GLN A 155 1.27 20.60 11.89
N ILE A 156 0.63 20.08 10.84
CA ILE A 156 -0.60 20.65 10.27
C ILE A 156 -1.80 20.21 11.08
N THR A 157 -1.81 18.96 11.56
CA THR A 157 -2.93 18.43 12.32
C THR A 157 -3.25 19.23 13.56
N HIS A 158 -2.26 19.90 14.17
CA HIS A 158 -2.44 20.78 15.32
C HIS A 158 -3.30 22.01 15.04
N HIS A 159 -3.42 22.44 13.79
CA HIS A 159 -4.27 23.58 13.44
C HIS A 159 -5.76 23.21 13.42
N PHE A 160 -6.07 21.94 13.27
CA PHE A 160 -7.43 21.41 13.22
C PHE A 160 -7.91 20.89 14.59
N LYS A 161 -7.75 21.70 15.65
CA LYS A 161 -8.00 21.31 17.05
C LYS A 161 -9.40 20.76 17.33
N LEU A 162 -10.39 21.10 16.53
CA LEU A 162 -11.78 20.66 16.69
C LEU A 162 -12.08 19.39 15.86
N ALA A 163 -11.17 18.97 15.00
CA ALA A 163 -11.36 17.77 14.19
C ALA A 163 -10.84 16.52 14.93
N THR A 164 -11.58 15.44 14.82
CA THR A 164 -11.08 14.13 15.24
C THR A 164 -10.03 13.63 14.23
N ILE A 165 -8.95 13.02 14.70
CA ILE A 165 -7.95 12.41 13.82
C ILE A 165 -8.27 10.91 13.70
N LEU A 166 -8.32 10.42 12.47
CA LEU A 166 -8.44 9.00 12.15
C LEU A 166 -7.25 8.56 11.30
N ALA A 167 -6.36 7.78 11.89
CA ALA A 167 -5.29 7.11 11.17
C ALA A 167 -5.75 5.72 10.72
N LEU A 168 -5.59 5.39 9.44
CA LEU A 168 -5.99 4.11 8.86
C LEU A 168 -4.79 3.40 8.24
N THR A 169 -4.67 2.11 8.49
CA THR A 169 -3.64 1.27 7.88
C THR A 169 -4.08 -0.18 7.77
N ALA A 170 -3.41 -0.94 6.90
CA ALA A 170 -3.63 -2.38 6.79
C ALA A 170 -2.68 -3.21 7.66
N THR A 171 -1.53 -2.66 8.02
CA THR A 171 -0.48 -3.33 8.80
C THR A 171 0.00 -2.41 9.91
N ALA A 172 0.23 -2.95 11.09
CA ALA A 172 0.72 -2.22 12.24
C ALA A 172 1.81 -2.99 12.96
N PRO A 173 3.09 -2.71 12.67
CA PRO A 173 4.16 -3.19 13.53
C PRO A 173 3.99 -2.62 14.95
N PRO A 174 4.53 -3.30 15.98
CA PRO A 174 4.26 -2.95 17.39
C PRO A 174 4.56 -1.51 17.79
N HIS A 175 5.49 -0.86 17.10
CA HIS A 175 5.90 0.53 17.37
C HIS A 175 5.01 1.59 16.71
N LEU A 176 4.12 1.21 15.79
CA LEU A 176 3.36 2.17 14.97
C LEU A 176 2.52 3.14 15.81
N THR A 177 1.79 2.63 16.80
CA THR A 177 0.93 3.48 17.65
C THR A 177 1.75 4.55 18.37
N SER A 178 2.86 4.16 19.00
CA SER A 178 3.74 5.10 19.72
C SER A 178 4.36 6.13 18.80
N ASP A 179 4.77 5.75 17.59
CA ASP A 179 5.32 6.67 16.61
C ASP A 179 4.27 7.68 16.15
N LEU A 180 3.07 7.21 15.83
CA LEU A 180 1.97 8.10 15.42
C LEU A 180 1.56 9.06 16.55
N GLU A 181 1.47 8.59 17.79
CA GLU A 181 1.21 9.47 18.95
C GLU A 181 2.29 10.51 19.12
N HIS A 182 3.56 10.17 18.89
CA HIS A 182 4.67 11.11 18.96
C HIS A 182 4.61 12.15 17.83
N ILE A 183 4.38 11.70 16.58
CA ILE A 183 4.29 12.58 15.41
C ILE A 183 3.08 13.51 15.49
N LEU A 184 1.92 12.98 15.84
CA LEU A 184 0.65 13.71 15.87
C LEU A 184 0.44 14.49 17.18
N LYS A 185 1.22 14.19 18.22
CA LYS A 185 1.10 14.74 19.59
C LYS A 185 -0.30 14.60 20.19
N VAL A 186 -0.96 13.50 19.89
CA VAL A 186 -2.27 13.12 20.45
C VAL A 186 -2.24 11.69 20.92
N LYS A 187 -3.13 11.32 21.84
CA LYS A 187 -3.36 9.93 22.21
C LYS A 187 -4.33 9.28 21.23
N LEU A 188 -4.03 8.05 20.81
CA LEU A 188 -4.81 7.29 19.85
C LEU A 188 -5.52 6.12 20.53
N ASN A 189 -6.83 6.02 20.32
CA ASN A 189 -7.57 4.80 20.59
C ASN A 189 -7.28 3.80 19.47
N THR A 190 -6.53 2.75 19.75
CA THR A 190 -6.13 1.76 18.75
C THR A 190 -7.17 0.65 18.66
N ILE A 191 -7.77 0.50 17.48
CA ILE A 191 -8.70 -0.57 17.14
C ILE A 191 -8.06 -1.42 16.07
N GLN A 192 -7.68 -2.62 16.43
CA GLN A 192 -6.97 -3.55 15.55
C GLN A 192 -7.77 -4.83 15.38
N THR A 193 -7.95 -5.23 14.12
CA THR A 193 -8.44 -6.57 13.78
C THR A 193 -7.28 -7.44 13.33
N THR A 194 -7.49 -8.75 13.32
CA THR A 194 -6.44 -9.67 12.88
C THR A 194 -6.05 -9.42 11.43
N MET A 195 -4.75 -9.44 11.16
CA MET A 195 -4.20 -9.40 9.80
C MET A 195 -4.25 -10.78 9.11
N ASN A 196 -4.72 -11.79 9.83
CA ASN A 196 -4.79 -13.16 9.35
C ASN A 196 -5.87 -13.33 8.26
N ARG A 197 -5.44 -13.58 7.05
CA ARG A 197 -6.30 -13.90 5.90
C ARG A 197 -6.32 -15.41 5.69
N LYS A 198 -7.25 -16.11 6.36
CA LYS A 198 -7.37 -17.58 6.35
C LYS A 198 -7.59 -18.18 4.97
N ASN A 199 -8.18 -17.42 4.05
CA ASN A 199 -8.44 -17.83 2.68
C ASN A 199 -7.22 -17.68 1.73
N ILE A 200 -6.06 -17.29 2.23
CA ILE A 200 -4.83 -17.21 1.43
C ILE A 200 -3.86 -18.27 1.96
N SER A 201 -3.59 -19.32 1.21
CA SER A 201 -2.53 -20.28 1.55
C SER A 201 -1.15 -19.72 1.22
N LEU A 202 -0.15 -20.07 2.01
CA LEU A 202 1.22 -19.59 1.86
C LEU A 202 2.14 -20.72 1.41
N SER A 203 2.90 -20.50 0.33
CA SER A 203 3.88 -21.47 -0.17
C SER A 203 5.21 -20.80 -0.45
N HIS A 204 6.29 -21.56 -0.30
CA HIS A 204 7.64 -21.12 -0.58
C HIS A 204 8.42 -22.20 -1.31
N PHE A 205 9.13 -21.80 -2.37
CA PHE A 205 9.95 -22.71 -3.16
C PHE A 205 11.36 -22.16 -3.30
N ASN A 206 12.35 -23.04 -3.07
CA ASN A 206 13.76 -22.75 -3.28
C ASN A 206 14.19 -23.24 -4.66
N PHE A 207 14.96 -22.40 -5.35
CA PHE A 207 15.52 -22.67 -6.67
C PHE A 207 17.03 -22.43 -6.66
N LYS A 208 17.71 -23.01 -7.62
CA LYS A 208 19.14 -22.83 -7.79
C LYS A 208 19.47 -21.47 -8.41
N ASP A 209 18.68 -21.07 -9.39
CA ASP A 209 18.90 -19.87 -10.19
C ASP A 209 17.56 -19.32 -10.76
N ASP A 210 17.64 -18.19 -11.49
CA ASP A 210 16.48 -17.58 -12.11
C ASP A 210 15.90 -18.39 -13.27
N ASP A 211 16.69 -19.21 -13.96
CA ASP A 211 16.20 -20.04 -15.07
C ASP A 211 15.25 -21.11 -14.54
N GLU A 212 15.58 -21.77 -13.43
CA GLU A 212 14.67 -22.73 -12.77
C GLU A 212 13.39 -22.02 -12.26
N LYS A 213 13.50 -20.82 -11.68
CA LYS A 213 12.32 -20.03 -11.27
C LYS A 213 11.41 -19.72 -12.47
N ILE A 214 12.00 -19.31 -13.59
CA ILE A 214 11.27 -18.95 -14.80
C ILE A 214 10.57 -20.18 -15.37
N GLU A 215 11.25 -21.33 -15.48
CA GLU A 215 10.66 -22.56 -15.96
C GLU A 215 9.45 -22.97 -15.11
N TRP A 216 9.63 -22.99 -13.79
CA TRP A 216 8.56 -23.29 -12.85
C TRP A 216 7.38 -22.31 -13.00
N LEU A 217 7.68 -21.01 -13.07
CA LEU A 217 6.66 -19.95 -13.19
C LEU A 217 5.84 -20.10 -14.47
N LEU A 218 6.48 -20.34 -15.61
CA LEU A 218 5.80 -20.50 -16.89
C LEU A 218 4.86 -21.69 -16.89
N LYS A 219 5.27 -22.81 -16.28
CA LYS A 219 4.44 -23.99 -16.10
C LYS A 219 3.27 -23.72 -15.14
N PHE A 220 3.54 -23.02 -14.03
CA PHE A 220 2.52 -22.67 -13.03
C PHE A 220 1.43 -21.75 -13.61
N ILE A 221 1.80 -20.76 -14.42
CA ILE A 221 0.87 -19.80 -15.03
C ILE A 221 -0.18 -20.51 -15.90
N GLU A 222 0.12 -21.65 -16.49
CA GLU A 222 -0.82 -22.40 -17.32
C GLU A 222 -2.13 -22.74 -16.61
N SER A 223 -2.05 -23.01 -15.31
CA SER A 223 -3.19 -23.41 -14.47
C SER A 223 -3.60 -22.38 -13.42
N SER A 224 -2.96 -21.19 -13.38
CA SER A 224 -3.28 -20.18 -12.38
C SER A 224 -4.45 -19.27 -12.79
N GLY A 225 -5.24 -18.78 -11.85
CA GLY A 225 -6.24 -17.72 -12.02
C GLY A 225 -5.61 -16.33 -12.22
N PRO A 226 -6.36 -15.23 -12.07
CA PRO A 226 -5.80 -13.87 -12.13
C PRO A 226 -4.62 -13.74 -11.17
N THR A 227 -3.45 -13.35 -11.73
CA THR A 227 -2.16 -13.46 -11.03
C THR A 227 -1.40 -12.13 -11.04
N ILE A 228 -0.83 -11.77 -9.89
CA ILE A 228 0.17 -10.71 -9.76
C ILE A 228 1.53 -11.36 -9.50
N ILE A 229 2.57 -10.91 -10.21
CA ILE A 229 3.96 -11.35 -10.02
C ILE A 229 4.78 -10.13 -9.61
N TYR A 230 5.28 -10.12 -8.38
CA TYR A 230 6.14 -9.07 -7.88
C TYR A 230 7.61 -9.34 -8.18
N VAL A 231 8.29 -8.31 -8.69
CA VAL A 231 9.73 -8.33 -9.02
C VAL A 231 10.44 -7.12 -8.43
N SER A 232 11.74 -7.23 -8.26
CA SER A 232 12.57 -6.20 -7.61
C SER A 232 12.84 -4.97 -8.48
N SER A 233 12.80 -5.07 -9.82
CA SER A 233 13.20 -3.99 -10.71
C SER A 233 12.37 -3.90 -11.99
N LYS A 234 12.33 -2.71 -12.58
CA LYS A 234 11.72 -2.45 -13.90
C LYS A 234 12.31 -3.34 -14.99
N LYS A 235 13.64 -3.55 -14.98
CA LYS A 235 14.32 -4.39 -15.97
C LYS A 235 13.78 -5.83 -15.94
N ILE A 236 13.71 -6.42 -14.77
CA ILE A 236 13.17 -7.78 -14.59
C ILE A 236 11.67 -7.82 -14.92
N CYS A 237 10.91 -6.78 -14.55
CA CYS A 237 9.49 -6.66 -14.91
C CYS A 237 9.27 -6.80 -16.42
N LEU A 238 10.03 -6.05 -17.22
CA LEU A 238 9.96 -6.11 -18.68
C LEU A 238 10.42 -7.45 -19.25
N GLN A 239 11.51 -8.01 -18.75
CA GLN A 239 12.06 -9.30 -19.21
C GLN A 239 11.09 -10.43 -18.96
N LEU A 240 10.58 -10.54 -17.73
CA LEU A 240 9.67 -11.60 -17.33
C LEU A 240 8.32 -11.51 -18.05
N ALA A 241 7.77 -10.29 -18.19
CA ALA A 241 6.54 -10.09 -18.96
C ALA A 241 6.71 -10.50 -20.43
N LYS A 242 7.87 -10.18 -21.03
CA LYS A 242 8.20 -10.62 -22.40
C LYS A 242 8.22 -12.13 -22.53
N LEU A 243 8.85 -12.85 -21.60
CA LEU A 243 8.90 -14.30 -21.57
C LEU A 243 7.52 -14.92 -21.44
N ILE A 244 6.70 -14.43 -20.51
CA ILE A 244 5.31 -14.88 -20.32
C ILE A 244 4.50 -14.68 -21.61
N TYR A 245 4.63 -13.50 -22.24
CA TYR A 245 3.97 -13.23 -23.52
C TYR A 245 4.45 -14.16 -24.64
N GLN A 246 5.75 -14.45 -24.70
CA GLN A 246 6.33 -15.39 -25.66
C GLN A 246 5.82 -16.83 -25.47
N HIS A 247 5.40 -17.20 -24.28
CA HIS A 247 4.75 -18.48 -23.98
C HIS A 247 3.24 -18.49 -24.28
N GLY A 248 2.69 -17.39 -24.81
CA GLY A 248 1.32 -17.31 -25.29
C GLY A 248 0.32 -16.78 -24.25
N TYR A 249 0.77 -16.16 -23.15
CA TYR A 249 -0.11 -15.60 -22.13
C TYR A 249 -0.12 -14.08 -22.19
N LEU A 250 -1.34 -13.48 -22.20
CA LEU A 250 -1.49 -12.03 -22.10
C LEU A 250 -1.00 -11.56 -20.74
N THR A 251 -0.09 -10.60 -20.76
CA THR A 251 0.49 -10.05 -19.55
C THR A 251 0.62 -8.54 -19.64
N GLY A 252 0.39 -7.85 -18.53
CA GLY A 252 0.67 -6.43 -18.34
C GLY A 252 1.95 -6.21 -17.55
N ILE A 253 2.49 -5.01 -17.66
CA ILE A 253 3.63 -4.53 -16.88
C ILE A 253 3.20 -3.35 -16.02
N TYR A 254 3.75 -3.25 -14.79
CA TYR A 254 3.46 -2.11 -13.93
C TYR A 254 4.68 -1.72 -13.09
N HIS A 255 5.17 -0.50 -13.26
CA HIS A 255 6.33 0.01 -12.51
C HIS A 255 6.26 1.54 -12.34
N GLY A 256 7.13 2.09 -11.52
CA GLY A 256 7.13 3.50 -11.16
C GLY A 256 7.31 4.50 -12.31
N ASP A 257 7.98 4.11 -13.40
CA ASP A 257 8.25 5.00 -14.53
C ASP A 257 7.09 5.08 -15.55
N LEU A 258 6.03 4.28 -15.38
CA LEU A 258 4.84 4.43 -16.22
C LEU A 258 4.16 5.77 -15.92
N THR A 259 3.67 6.43 -16.96
CA THR A 259 2.84 7.61 -16.81
C THR A 259 1.53 7.26 -16.08
N TYR A 260 0.86 8.28 -15.57
CA TYR A 260 -0.42 8.08 -14.88
C TYR A 260 -1.46 7.37 -15.80
N GLN A 261 -1.57 7.78 -17.06
CA GLN A 261 -2.50 7.19 -18.04
C GLN A 261 -2.16 5.72 -18.34
N GLU A 262 -0.88 5.41 -18.50
CA GLU A 262 -0.43 4.02 -18.71
C GLU A 262 -0.76 3.13 -17.51
N ARG A 263 -0.54 3.62 -16.29
CA ARG A 263 -0.88 2.89 -15.06
C ARG A 263 -2.38 2.60 -15.00
N GLN A 264 -3.23 3.60 -15.26
CA GLN A 264 -4.67 3.42 -15.28
C GLN A 264 -5.11 2.42 -16.36
N THR A 265 -4.53 2.49 -17.55
CA THR A 265 -4.86 1.59 -18.65
C THR A 265 -4.59 0.14 -18.29
N VAL A 266 -3.37 -0.17 -17.79
CA VAL A 266 -3.00 -1.54 -17.38
C VAL A 266 -3.88 -2.03 -16.22
N GLN A 267 -4.13 -1.16 -15.25
CA GLN A 267 -4.98 -1.47 -14.10
C GLN A 267 -6.40 -1.82 -14.53
N ASN A 268 -7.01 -1.02 -15.39
CA ASN A 268 -8.35 -1.27 -15.93
C ASN A 268 -8.43 -2.55 -16.75
N GLN A 269 -7.42 -2.84 -17.56
CA GLN A 269 -7.35 -4.09 -18.31
C GLN A 269 -7.26 -5.32 -17.39
N PHE A 270 -6.51 -5.21 -16.30
CA PHE A 270 -6.42 -6.30 -15.31
C PHE A 270 -7.73 -6.46 -14.52
N ILE A 271 -8.35 -5.37 -14.08
CA ILE A 271 -9.62 -5.39 -13.35
C ILE A 271 -10.71 -6.07 -14.20
N ASN A 272 -10.78 -5.73 -15.50
CA ASN A 272 -11.77 -6.27 -16.43
C ASN A 272 -11.40 -7.63 -17.05
N ASN A 273 -10.37 -8.30 -16.55
CA ASN A 273 -9.91 -9.62 -17.03
C ASN A 273 -9.41 -9.67 -18.49
N PHE A 274 -9.11 -8.51 -19.12
CA PHE A 274 -8.45 -8.51 -20.44
C PHE A 274 -6.99 -9.01 -20.35
N ILE A 275 -6.34 -8.73 -19.22
CA ILE A 275 -4.99 -9.21 -18.90
C ILE A 275 -5.10 -10.08 -17.64
N PRO A 276 -4.83 -11.39 -17.73
CA PRO A 276 -4.93 -12.29 -16.59
C PRO A 276 -3.68 -12.30 -15.69
N VAL A 277 -2.55 -11.79 -16.19
CA VAL A 277 -1.28 -11.74 -15.45
C VAL A 277 -0.74 -10.32 -15.48
N ILE A 278 -0.29 -9.83 -14.33
CA ILE A 278 0.51 -8.60 -14.25
C ILE A 278 1.88 -8.97 -13.65
N VAL A 279 2.95 -8.50 -14.30
CA VAL A 279 4.28 -8.45 -13.70
C VAL A 279 4.52 -7.02 -13.22
N ALA A 280 4.87 -6.87 -11.95
CA ALA A 280 4.93 -5.55 -11.34
C ALA A 280 6.07 -5.40 -10.32
N THR A 281 6.55 -4.17 -10.16
CA THR A 281 7.29 -3.80 -8.95
C THR A 281 6.32 -3.47 -7.81
N SER A 282 6.84 -3.18 -6.61
CA SER A 282 6.04 -2.72 -5.46
C SER A 282 5.16 -1.49 -5.75
N ALA A 283 5.41 -0.78 -6.87
CA ALA A 283 4.55 0.31 -7.34
C ALA A 283 3.12 -0.14 -7.68
N PHE A 284 2.92 -1.42 -8.07
CA PHE A 284 1.58 -2.01 -8.24
C PHE A 284 1.08 -2.48 -6.88
N GLY A 285 0.45 -1.57 -6.21
CA GLY A 285 0.14 -1.88 -4.85
C GLY A 285 -1.16 -1.27 -4.41
N MET A 286 -1.08 -0.13 -3.84
CA MET A 286 -2.19 0.57 -3.25
C MET A 286 -3.11 1.10 -4.37
N GLY A 287 -4.43 1.01 -4.17
CA GLY A 287 -5.44 1.45 -5.15
C GLY A 287 -6.04 0.36 -6.06
N VAL A 288 -5.45 -0.83 -6.16
CA VAL A 288 -6.02 -1.89 -7.02
C VAL A 288 -7.20 -2.58 -6.34
N ASN A 289 -8.40 -2.38 -6.85
CA ASN A 289 -9.63 -2.96 -6.30
C ASN A 289 -10.18 -4.13 -7.15
N LYS A 290 -9.33 -5.11 -7.45
CA LYS A 290 -9.74 -6.38 -8.06
C LYS A 290 -9.99 -7.42 -6.97
N LYS A 291 -11.21 -7.95 -6.90
CA LYS A 291 -11.63 -8.86 -5.81
C LYS A 291 -11.19 -10.31 -6.03
N ASP A 292 -11.08 -10.75 -7.26
CA ASP A 292 -10.93 -12.14 -7.71
C ASP A 292 -9.49 -12.52 -8.06
N ILE A 293 -8.48 -11.84 -7.52
CA ILE A 293 -7.08 -12.26 -7.67
C ILE A 293 -6.90 -13.60 -6.96
N ARG A 294 -6.43 -14.60 -7.71
CA ARG A 294 -6.25 -15.95 -7.17
C ARG A 294 -4.84 -16.22 -6.68
N THR A 295 -3.86 -15.58 -7.31
CA THR A 295 -2.46 -15.84 -6.97
C THR A 295 -1.65 -14.55 -6.89
N VAL A 296 -0.84 -14.44 -5.85
CA VAL A 296 0.23 -13.44 -5.74
C VAL A 296 1.55 -14.19 -5.65
N ILE A 297 2.46 -13.93 -6.59
CA ILE A 297 3.79 -14.55 -6.65
C ILE A 297 4.84 -13.49 -6.37
N HIS A 298 5.73 -13.76 -5.45
CA HIS A 298 6.95 -13.01 -5.25
C HIS A 298 8.10 -13.72 -5.97
N PHE A 299 8.46 -13.23 -7.15
CA PHE A 299 9.61 -13.74 -7.91
C PHE A 299 10.93 -13.33 -7.23
N HIS A 300 10.95 -12.14 -6.61
CA HIS A 300 11.96 -11.70 -5.64
C HIS A 300 11.29 -11.40 -4.32
N LEU A 301 12.04 -11.50 -3.23
CA LEU A 301 11.53 -11.29 -1.88
C LEU A 301 10.95 -9.86 -1.71
N SER A 302 9.88 -9.76 -0.94
CA SER A 302 9.33 -8.46 -0.50
C SER A 302 10.29 -7.78 0.47
N SER A 303 10.26 -6.45 0.52
CA SER A 303 11.20 -5.64 1.30
C SER A 303 11.01 -5.74 2.82
N SER A 304 9.84 -6.16 3.29
CA SER A 304 9.55 -6.31 4.71
C SER A 304 8.34 -7.23 4.93
N PRO A 305 8.12 -7.75 6.15
CA PRO A 305 6.89 -8.47 6.50
C PRO A 305 5.62 -7.64 6.27
N SER A 306 5.66 -6.33 6.55
CA SER A 306 4.54 -5.42 6.33
C SER A 306 4.16 -5.34 4.86
N ASN A 307 5.15 -5.13 3.98
CA ASN A 307 4.93 -5.10 2.54
C ASN A 307 4.46 -6.45 2.02
N TYR A 308 5.06 -7.54 2.49
CA TYR A 308 4.65 -8.88 2.10
C TYR A 308 3.17 -9.14 2.43
N LEU A 309 2.72 -8.86 3.66
CA LEU A 309 1.32 -9.02 4.05
C LEU A 309 0.38 -8.12 3.24
N GLN A 310 0.80 -6.89 2.93
CA GLN A 310 0.03 -5.95 2.13
C GLN A 310 -0.09 -6.43 0.67
N GLU A 311 0.97 -6.98 0.10
CA GLU A 311 1.03 -7.48 -1.28
C GLU A 311 0.21 -8.77 -1.42
N ILE A 312 0.39 -9.75 -0.54
CA ILE A 312 -0.41 -10.99 -0.56
C ILE A 312 -1.88 -10.74 -0.22
N GLY A 313 -2.17 -9.72 0.61
CA GLY A 313 -3.53 -9.31 0.98
C GLY A 313 -4.40 -8.85 -0.20
N ARG A 314 -3.83 -8.75 -1.41
CA ARG A 314 -4.57 -8.49 -2.66
C ARG A 314 -5.30 -9.72 -3.16
N ALA A 315 -4.80 -10.91 -2.83
CA ALA A 315 -5.45 -12.16 -3.20
C ALA A 315 -6.75 -12.37 -2.42
N GLY A 316 -7.74 -12.97 -3.06
CA GLY A 316 -8.95 -13.46 -2.44
C GLY A 316 -9.76 -12.43 -1.64
N ARG A 317 -9.88 -11.19 -2.13
CA ARG A 317 -10.74 -10.17 -1.47
C ARG A 317 -12.23 -10.48 -1.53
N ASP A 318 -12.60 -11.41 -2.39
CA ASP A 318 -13.96 -11.99 -2.48
C ASP A 318 -14.21 -13.13 -1.46
N GLY A 319 -13.25 -13.40 -0.58
CA GLY A 319 -13.32 -14.46 0.43
C GLY A 319 -13.01 -15.87 -0.10
N LYS A 320 -12.84 -16.04 -1.42
CA LYS A 320 -12.52 -17.34 -2.01
C LYS A 320 -11.07 -17.72 -1.77
N GLN A 321 -10.81 -19.05 -1.79
CA GLN A 321 -9.47 -19.59 -1.63
C GLN A 321 -8.51 -18.99 -2.67
N SER A 322 -7.34 -18.62 -2.23
CA SER A 322 -6.29 -17.98 -3.01
C SER A 322 -4.93 -18.34 -2.44
N GLN A 323 -3.87 -18.02 -3.16
CA GLN A 323 -2.52 -18.42 -2.76
C GLN A 323 -1.52 -17.29 -2.90
N ALA A 324 -0.55 -17.29 -2.00
CA ALA A 324 0.63 -16.45 -2.04
C ALA A 324 1.86 -17.34 -2.11
N ILE A 325 2.67 -17.14 -3.13
CA ILE A 325 3.84 -17.96 -3.42
C ILE A 325 5.08 -17.09 -3.39
N SER A 326 6.08 -17.52 -2.65
CA SER A 326 7.41 -16.90 -2.63
C SER A 326 8.41 -17.81 -3.32
N LEU A 327 9.09 -17.29 -4.34
CA LEU A 327 10.20 -17.97 -5.01
C LEU A 327 11.50 -17.36 -4.49
N TYR A 328 12.49 -18.22 -4.24
CA TYR A 328 13.75 -17.79 -3.67
C TYR A 328 14.93 -18.51 -4.31
N GLN A 329 15.99 -17.76 -4.55
CA GLN A 329 17.32 -18.27 -4.83
C GLN A 329 18.34 -17.49 -3.97
N PRO A 330 19.58 -18.00 -3.79
CA PRO A 330 20.56 -17.38 -2.90
C PRO A 330 20.86 -15.89 -3.18
N ASP A 331 20.91 -15.50 -4.47
CA ASP A 331 21.19 -14.12 -4.86
C ASP A 331 20.07 -13.13 -4.51
N ASP A 332 18.85 -13.61 -4.28
CA ASP A 332 17.72 -12.74 -3.87
C ASP A 332 17.97 -12.03 -2.55
N ALA A 333 18.71 -12.65 -1.63
CA ALA A 333 19.09 -12.03 -0.37
C ALA A 333 19.98 -10.81 -0.60
N TYR A 334 20.97 -10.94 -1.49
CA TYR A 334 21.88 -9.84 -1.86
C TYR A 334 21.13 -8.71 -2.61
N ILE A 335 20.25 -9.09 -3.54
CA ILE A 335 19.39 -8.11 -4.25
C ILE A 335 18.55 -7.33 -3.25
N LEU A 336 17.91 -8.00 -2.31
CA LEU A 336 17.07 -7.36 -1.29
C LEU A 336 17.90 -6.46 -0.36
N GLU A 337 19.07 -6.92 0.09
CA GLU A 337 19.98 -6.14 0.93
C GLU A 337 20.41 -4.85 0.23
N THR A 338 20.82 -4.96 -1.03
CA THR A 338 21.21 -3.82 -1.85
C THR A 338 20.07 -2.80 -1.99
N LEU A 339 18.85 -3.26 -2.26
CA LEU A 339 17.68 -2.39 -2.40
C LEU A 339 17.30 -1.67 -1.11
N LEU A 340 17.51 -2.31 0.05
CA LEU A 340 17.12 -1.75 1.34
C LEU A 340 18.14 -0.77 1.92
N PHE A 341 19.43 -1.00 1.68
CA PHE A 341 20.47 -0.33 2.44
C PHE A 341 21.40 0.57 1.61
N ASN A 342 21.49 0.37 0.29
CA ASN A 342 22.42 1.17 -0.55
C ASN A 342 22.14 2.68 -0.49
N ASP A 343 20.86 3.06 -0.58
CA ASP A 343 20.42 4.45 -0.58
C ASP A 343 19.83 4.89 0.77
N ALA A 344 19.88 4.02 1.78
CA ALA A 344 19.37 4.35 3.12
C ALA A 344 20.17 5.51 3.74
N ILE A 345 19.47 6.43 4.36
CA ILE A 345 20.10 7.48 5.17
C ILE A 345 20.50 6.89 6.51
N VAL A 346 21.75 7.12 6.91
CA VAL A 346 22.32 6.67 8.18
C VAL A 346 22.76 7.88 9.04
N SER A 347 23.13 7.62 10.29
CA SER A 347 23.54 8.68 11.23
C SER A 347 24.71 9.51 10.69
N GLU A 348 25.63 8.88 9.96
CA GLU A 348 26.82 9.48 9.35
C GLU A 348 26.46 10.45 8.21
N ASP A 349 25.38 10.18 7.47
CA ASP A 349 24.85 11.11 6.46
C ASP A 349 24.34 12.39 7.12
N VAL A 350 23.68 12.25 8.28
CA VAL A 350 23.20 13.43 9.06
C VAL A 350 24.38 14.24 9.59
N GLU A 351 25.46 13.61 10.02
CA GLU A 351 26.69 14.31 10.43
C GLU A 351 27.35 15.04 9.26
N THR A 352 27.41 14.38 8.11
CA THR A 352 27.94 14.96 6.86
C THR A 352 27.12 16.20 6.47
N PHE A 353 25.79 16.12 6.57
CA PHE A 353 24.87 17.22 6.31
C PHE A 353 25.05 18.37 7.31
N GLU A 354 25.21 18.08 8.61
CA GLU A 354 25.46 19.05 9.68
C GLU A 354 26.76 19.86 9.46
N LEU A 355 27.78 19.19 8.91
CA LEU A 355 29.06 19.78 8.58
C LEU A 355 29.06 20.56 7.24
N GLY A 356 27.96 20.54 6.50
CA GLY A 356 27.88 21.14 5.16
C GLY A 356 28.75 20.46 4.11
N ALA A 357 29.11 19.19 4.31
CA ALA A 357 29.89 18.40 3.39
C ALA A 357 29.01 17.76 2.31
N PHE A 358 29.62 17.30 1.23
CA PHE A 358 28.90 16.73 0.07
C PHE A 358 28.11 15.46 0.43
N LEU A 359 26.85 15.46 0.05
CA LEU A 359 25.96 14.31 0.07
C LEU A 359 25.36 14.04 -1.32
N PRO A 360 24.95 12.80 -1.61
CA PRO A 360 24.13 12.52 -2.79
C PRO A 360 22.85 13.38 -2.79
N PRO A 361 22.44 13.94 -3.95
CA PRO A 361 21.33 14.91 -4.02
C PRO A 361 20.01 14.41 -3.41
N ASN A 362 19.70 13.12 -3.58
CA ASN A 362 18.50 12.49 -2.98
C ASN A 362 18.53 12.50 -1.45
N LYS A 363 19.68 12.25 -0.83
CA LYS A 363 19.81 12.28 0.64
C LYS A 363 19.79 13.72 1.16
N GLU A 364 20.45 14.64 0.47
CA GLU A 364 20.49 16.06 0.83
C GLU A 364 19.08 16.68 0.79
N GLU A 365 18.29 16.38 -0.25
CA GLU A 365 16.91 16.86 -0.37
C GLU A 365 16.05 16.39 0.82
N ILE A 366 16.12 15.11 1.17
CA ILE A 366 15.36 14.54 2.30
C ILE A 366 15.75 15.20 3.60
N LEU A 367 17.06 15.32 3.87
CA LEU A 367 17.55 15.95 5.11
C LEU A 367 17.19 17.44 5.18
N THR A 368 17.25 18.15 4.05
CA THR A 368 16.84 19.56 3.98
C THR A 368 15.37 19.74 4.34
N VAL A 369 14.48 18.90 3.82
CA VAL A 369 13.06 18.94 4.14
C VAL A 369 12.81 18.65 5.62
N LEU A 370 13.45 17.61 6.16
CA LEU A 370 13.24 17.19 7.54
C LEU A 370 13.87 18.17 8.54
N HIS A 371 15.04 18.75 8.23
CA HIS A 371 15.74 19.70 9.11
C HIS A 371 14.96 21.00 9.36
N GLN A 372 13.99 21.32 8.53
CA GLN A 372 13.08 22.44 8.80
C GLN A 372 12.32 22.27 10.11
N ASN A 373 12.24 21.03 10.66
CA ASN A 373 11.35 20.68 11.75
C ASN A 373 11.96 19.76 12.81
N TYR A 374 13.10 19.16 12.50
CA TYR A 374 13.84 18.29 13.41
C TYR A 374 15.26 18.79 13.60
N THR A 375 15.76 18.75 14.83
CA THR A 375 17.17 18.99 15.12
C THR A 375 18.05 17.88 14.59
N PHE A 376 19.34 18.13 14.39
CA PHE A 376 20.30 17.10 13.96
C PHE A 376 20.31 15.89 14.92
N LYS A 377 20.18 16.13 16.23
CA LYS A 377 20.10 15.05 17.22
C LYS A 377 18.87 14.16 17.01
N GLU A 378 17.72 14.76 16.73
CA GLU A 378 16.49 14.02 16.43
C GLU A 378 16.61 13.27 15.11
N LEU A 379 17.16 13.88 14.05
CA LEU A 379 17.39 13.22 12.77
C LEU A 379 18.31 12.00 12.90
N LYS A 380 19.43 12.13 13.63
CA LYS A 380 20.33 11.01 13.94
C LYS A 380 19.58 9.86 14.64
N HIS A 381 18.72 10.18 15.59
CA HIS A 381 17.92 9.17 16.29
C HIS A 381 16.88 8.52 15.39
N ILE A 382 16.17 9.28 14.57
CA ILE A 382 15.17 8.82 13.61
C ILE A 382 15.81 7.82 12.64
N PHE A 383 16.89 8.22 11.95
CA PHE A 383 17.50 7.37 10.93
C PHE A 383 18.20 6.14 11.51
N LYS A 384 18.81 6.26 12.69
CA LYS A 384 19.34 5.09 13.42
C LYS A 384 18.22 4.09 13.75
N THR A 385 17.09 4.56 14.23
CA THR A 385 15.94 3.70 14.58
C THR A 385 15.34 3.08 13.32
N SER A 386 15.14 3.86 12.24
CA SER A 386 14.67 3.37 10.95
C SER A 386 15.57 2.28 10.39
N TYR A 387 16.89 2.48 10.44
CA TYR A 387 17.86 1.48 9.96
C TYR A 387 17.77 0.16 10.74
N ILE A 388 17.68 0.21 12.07
CA ILE A 388 17.53 -0.98 12.92
C ILE A 388 16.22 -1.72 12.58
N ARG A 389 15.12 -1.00 12.37
CA ARG A 389 13.83 -1.58 12.00
C ARG A 389 13.87 -2.24 10.61
N LYS A 390 14.53 -1.61 9.64
CA LYS A 390 14.76 -2.19 8.32
C LYS A 390 15.56 -3.48 8.40
N GLN A 391 16.63 -3.50 9.23
CA GLN A 391 17.40 -4.71 9.47
C GLN A 391 16.55 -5.83 10.08
N ALA A 392 15.73 -5.53 11.09
CA ALA A 392 14.82 -6.52 11.69
C ALA A 392 13.82 -7.07 10.68
N GLY A 393 13.24 -6.20 9.84
CA GLY A 393 12.35 -6.60 8.74
C GLY A 393 13.05 -7.50 7.71
N TYR A 394 14.24 -7.12 7.28
CA TYR A 394 15.08 -7.92 6.36
C TYR A 394 15.36 -9.31 6.94
N GLN A 395 15.84 -9.37 8.18
CA GLN A 395 16.13 -10.65 8.84
C GLN A 395 14.87 -11.53 8.95
N ARG A 396 13.70 -10.93 9.21
CA ARG A 396 12.44 -11.66 9.27
C ARG A 396 12.05 -12.24 7.91
N ILE A 397 12.21 -11.49 6.82
CA ILE A 397 11.93 -11.97 5.45
C ILE A 397 12.92 -13.07 5.03
N ILE A 398 14.21 -12.91 5.32
CA ILE A 398 15.19 -13.98 5.07
C ILE A 398 14.89 -15.20 5.93
N GLY A 399 14.53 -15.02 7.20
CA GLY A 399 14.10 -16.12 8.07
C GLY A 399 12.90 -16.89 7.50
N TYR A 400 11.95 -16.20 6.88
CA TYR A 400 10.77 -16.81 6.26
C TYR A 400 11.13 -17.84 5.19
N THR A 401 12.26 -17.67 4.47
CA THR A 401 12.70 -18.61 3.43
C THR A 401 13.28 -19.92 3.99
N ARG A 402 13.61 -19.96 5.27
CA ARG A 402 14.37 -21.05 5.90
C ARG A 402 13.60 -21.82 6.96
N ILE A 403 12.40 -21.37 7.33
CA ILE A 403 11.63 -21.96 8.41
C ILE A 403 10.99 -23.28 7.99
N ASP A 404 10.90 -24.19 8.96
CA ASP A 404 10.17 -25.46 8.92
C ASP A 404 8.85 -25.44 9.71
N GLN A 405 8.58 -24.32 10.42
CA GLN A 405 7.36 -24.08 11.16
C GLN A 405 6.28 -23.44 10.28
N CYS A 406 5.05 -23.32 10.81
CA CYS A 406 3.96 -22.64 10.13
C CYS A 406 4.33 -21.22 9.67
N ARG A 407 4.37 -21.00 8.34
CA ARG A 407 4.76 -19.72 7.73
C ARG A 407 3.87 -18.57 8.17
N ARG A 408 2.57 -18.84 8.31
CA ARG A 408 1.60 -17.85 8.77
C ARG A 408 1.87 -17.39 10.18
N LYS A 409 2.11 -18.33 11.09
CA LYS A 409 2.46 -18.02 12.48
C LYS A 409 3.74 -17.19 12.53
N PHE A 410 4.77 -17.59 11.80
CA PHE A 410 6.02 -16.86 11.72
C PHE A 410 5.83 -15.40 11.24
N LEU A 411 5.02 -15.16 10.20
CA LEU A 411 4.77 -13.80 9.73
C LEU A 411 3.98 -12.97 10.74
N LEU A 412 2.91 -13.52 11.32
CA LEU A 412 2.01 -12.78 12.20
C LEU A 412 2.62 -12.47 13.57
N GLU A 413 3.52 -13.30 14.05
CA GLU A 413 4.28 -13.03 15.28
C GLU A 413 5.11 -11.74 15.20
N PHE A 414 5.58 -11.35 14.02
CA PHE A 414 6.27 -10.07 13.82
C PHE A 414 5.38 -8.86 14.19
N PHE A 415 4.07 -9.02 14.10
CA PHE A 415 3.07 -8.01 14.44
C PHE A 415 2.44 -8.23 15.83
N GLY A 416 2.98 -9.17 16.62
CA GLY A 416 2.45 -9.52 17.93
C GLY A 416 1.18 -10.37 17.90
N GLU A 417 0.80 -10.94 16.73
CA GLU A 417 -0.33 -11.86 16.62
C GLU A 417 0.12 -13.32 16.74
N SER A 418 -0.61 -14.10 17.54
CA SER A 418 -0.40 -15.54 17.67
C SER A 418 -1.63 -16.28 17.18
N PRO A 419 -1.75 -16.53 15.87
CA PRO A 419 -2.91 -17.22 15.34
C PRO A 419 -2.92 -18.69 15.76
N ASN A 420 -4.10 -19.23 16.08
CA ASN A 420 -4.29 -20.66 16.20
C ASN A 420 -4.01 -21.30 14.83
N GLN A 421 -3.31 -22.44 14.83
CA GLN A 421 -3.08 -23.22 13.61
C GLN A 421 -4.43 -23.57 12.96
N SER A 422 -4.53 -23.34 11.66
CA SER A 422 -5.64 -23.85 10.84
C SER A 422 -5.07 -24.90 9.88
N ASN A 423 -5.78 -25.97 9.63
CA ASN A 423 -5.43 -26.90 8.58
C ASN A 423 -5.36 -26.18 7.23
N GLU A 424 -4.41 -26.56 6.36
CA GLU A 424 -4.24 -26.00 5.00
C GLU A 424 -3.79 -24.54 4.94
N CYS A 425 -3.00 -24.07 5.92
CA CYS A 425 -2.59 -22.68 5.95
C CYS A 425 -1.29 -22.38 5.21
N CYS A 426 -0.36 -23.35 5.12
CA CYS A 426 0.91 -23.19 4.41
C CYS A 426 1.51 -24.55 4.00
N ASP A 427 2.52 -24.52 3.14
CA ASP A 427 3.25 -25.69 2.63
C ASP A 427 3.97 -26.51 3.71
N ASN A 428 4.28 -25.93 4.87
CA ASN A 428 4.87 -26.66 5.99
C ASN A 428 3.83 -27.45 6.83
N ASP A 429 2.54 -27.12 6.68
CA ASP A 429 1.46 -27.74 7.47
C ASP A 429 0.59 -28.69 6.67
N SER A 430 0.59 -28.59 5.33
CA SER A 430 -0.35 -29.33 4.46
C SER A 430 0.10 -29.42 3.01
N ASP A 431 -0.38 -30.45 2.32
CA ASP A 431 -0.22 -30.55 0.87
C ASP A 431 -1.21 -29.60 0.16
N LEU A 432 -0.67 -28.52 -0.41
CA LEU A 432 -1.42 -27.48 -1.12
C LEU A 432 -1.71 -27.84 -2.59
N SER A 433 -1.51 -29.08 -3.02
CA SER A 433 -1.76 -29.55 -4.41
C SER A 433 -3.23 -29.45 -4.84
N LYS A 434 -4.17 -29.21 -3.91
CA LYS A 434 -5.63 -29.20 -4.12
C LYS A 434 -6.22 -27.84 -4.49
N ILE A 435 -5.41 -26.82 -4.76
CA ILE A 435 -5.93 -25.49 -5.14
C ILE A 435 -6.51 -25.58 -6.55
N GLU A 436 -7.72 -25.02 -6.74
CA GLU A 436 -8.44 -25.03 -8.02
C GLU A 436 -7.53 -24.67 -9.21
N CYS A 437 -7.39 -25.59 -10.14
CA CYS A 437 -6.66 -25.36 -11.38
C CYS A 437 -7.53 -24.59 -12.37
N TYR A 438 -7.03 -23.46 -12.85
CA TYR A 438 -7.63 -22.70 -13.95
C TYR A 438 -7.01 -23.15 -15.28
N ASN A 439 -7.82 -23.48 -16.26
CA ASN A 439 -7.32 -23.84 -17.58
C ASN A 439 -7.22 -22.58 -18.46
N ARG A 440 -6.04 -21.99 -18.56
CA ARG A 440 -5.80 -20.80 -19.39
C ARG A 440 -5.67 -21.17 -20.86
N LYS A 441 -6.43 -20.47 -21.73
CA LYS A 441 -6.25 -20.58 -23.16
C LYS A 441 -5.02 -19.78 -23.61
N LYS A 442 -4.09 -20.43 -24.33
CA LYS A 442 -3.00 -19.74 -25.03
C LYS A 442 -3.58 -18.86 -26.13
N VAL A 443 -3.12 -17.63 -26.21
CA VAL A 443 -3.57 -16.68 -27.24
C VAL A 443 -2.65 -16.79 -28.45
N LYS A 444 -3.23 -16.86 -29.68
CA LYS A 444 -2.45 -16.80 -30.91
C LYS A 444 -1.74 -15.45 -30.99
N ARG A 445 -0.42 -15.48 -31.25
CA ARG A 445 0.40 -14.27 -31.39
C ARG A 445 -0.04 -13.51 -32.63
N GLN A 446 -0.59 -12.30 -32.47
CA GLN A 446 -0.90 -11.38 -33.57
C GLN A 446 0.14 -10.25 -33.71
N PHE A 447 0.89 -9.98 -32.64
CA PHE A 447 1.85 -8.86 -32.55
C PHE A 447 3.13 -9.30 -31.81
N THR A 448 4.23 -8.63 -32.06
CA THR A 448 5.43 -8.72 -31.20
C THR A 448 5.13 -8.12 -29.82
N PHE A 449 5.93 -8.50 -28.79
CA PHE A 449 5.76 -7.96 -27.44
C PHE A 449 5.85 -6.42 -27.42
N ASN A 450 6.82 -5.85 -28.17
CA ASN A 450 6.99 -4.39 -28.23
C ASN A 450 5.82 -3.68 -28.94
N GLU A 451 5.27 -4.27 -30.01
CA GLU A 451 4.07 -3.76 -30.68
C GLU A 451 2.86 -3.83 -29.74
N LYS A 452 2.75 -4.92 -28.97
CA LYS A 452 1.66 -5.06 -28.02
C LYS A 452 1.76 -4.06 -26.87
N ILE A 453 2.93 -3.86 -26.29
CA ILE A 453 3.14 -2.82 -25.27
C ILE A 453 2.77 -1.44 -25.85
N LYS A 454 3.24 -1.11 -27.06
CA LYS A 454 2.84 0.14 -27.72
C LYS A 454 1.32 0.23 -27.97
N ASN A 455 0.67 -0.87 -28.34
CA ASN A 455 -0.77 -0.91 -28.59
C ASN A 455 -1.60 -0.92 -27.29
N LEU A 456 -1.07 -1.44 -26.18
CA LEU A 456 -1.69 -1.37 -24.84
C LEU A 456 -1.85 0.09 -24.37
N PHE A 457 -0.93 0.96 -24.78
CA PHE A 457 -0.89 2.37 -24.38
C PHE A 457 -1.39 3.34 -25.48
N ARG A 458 -1.75 2.80 -26.65
CA ARG A 458 -2.47 3.57 -27.69
C ARG A 458 -3.98 3.40 -27.46
N VAL A 459 -4.58 4.38 -26.80
CA VAL A 459 -6.03 4.61 -26.79
C VAL A 459 -6.27 5.94 -27.49
#